data_748cf3b9bee7d410a6d9c0465ee0646e
#
_entry.id   748cf3b9bee7d410a6d9c0465ee0646e
#
_cell.length_a   1.000
_cell.length_b   1.000
_cell.length_c   1.000
_cell.angle_alpha   90.00
_cell.angle_beta   90.00
_cell.angle_gamma   90.00
#
_symmetry.space_group_name_H-M   'P 1'
#
loop_
_entity.id
_entity.type
_entity.pdbx_description
1 polymer ?
#
loop_
_entity_poly.entity_id
_entity_poly.type
_entity_poly.pdbx_seq_one_letter_code
_entity_poly.pdbx_strand_id
1 'polypeptide(L)'
;MEQKEMMHFAIKQVKEFSTGLRNVSRFVSDDFAFIRCIQGAEDLVHFLVKFRQPFRLMEGRIVYMRSGYIDVRVNLREIRIEPHQLVVASRGTVLQVLYVSPDCDLSMLAVSNNFMEDWQKEELLMSYLSGRLYLKLPLEEQEEWRMELMCTLMWEVMNDRPFPKETLQSLVSALFRQIECFCAQKQTKDSTRYTRKEEVFNRFLELVNKYAVRERNVSFYADRLYLTPRYLSTLIRQISGRTIMDWINEAVLQEAKLMLRHSDKLVYQVSDALNFPNASFFCKFFRRLTGKTPNEYKQEVWKKIADSE
;
A
#
# COMPACT_ATOMS: atom_id res chain seq x y z
N MET A 1 -11.65 -23.55 -0.82
CA MET A 1 -11.41 -22.10 -0.65
C MET A 1 -10.11 -21.78 -1.37
N GLU A 2 -10.21 -21.18 -2.54
CA GLU A 2 -9.04 -20.78 -3.33
C GLU A 2 -8.28 -19.66 -2.62
N GLN A 3 -7.05 -19.95 -2.24
CA GLN A 3 -6.13 -18.93 -1.72
C GLN A 3 -5.61 -18.11 -2.91
N LYS A 4 -6.05 -16.86 -2.98
CA LYS A 4 -5.63 -15.89 -3.97
C LYS A 4 -4.30 -15.23 -3.59
N GLU A 5 -3.44 -15.05 -4.59
CA GLU A 5 -2.04 -14.61 -4.49
C GLU A 5 -1.85 -13.12 -4.23
N MET A 6 -0.72 -12.72 -3.59
CA MET A 6 -0.37 -11.32 -3.43
C MET A 6 0.38 -10.80 -4.67
N MET A 7 -0.10 -9.75 -5.26
CA MET A 7 0.52 -9.03 -6.38
C MET A 7 1.41 -7.87 -5.89
N HIS A 8 2.49 -7.60 -6.61
CA HIS A 8 3.15 -6.30 -6.58
C HIS A 8 2.41 -5.35 -7.51
N PHE A 9 2.07 -4.18 -7.03
CA PHE A 9 1.42 -3.17 -7.86
C PHE A 9 2.36 -1.98 -8.03
N ALA A 10 3.12 -2.01 -9.10
CA ALA A 10 4.00 -0.94 -9.53
C ALA A 10 3.32 -0.04 -10.56
N ILE A 11 3.86 1.16 -10.75
CA ILE A 11 3.44 2.09 -11.82
C ILE A 11 3.40 1.39 -13.20
N LYS A 12 4.37 0.52 -13.48
CA LYS A 12 4.45 -0.23 -14.72
C LYS A 12 3.20 -1.09 -14.99
N GLN A 13 2.64 -1.69 -13.95
CA GLN A 13 1.42 -2.49 -14.06
C GLN A 13 0.17 -1.63 -14.25
N VAL A 14 0.16 -0.39 -13.76
CA VAL A 14 -0.91 0.58 -14.07
C VAL A 14 -1.02 0.79 -15.58
N LYS A 15 0.10 0.81 -16.29
CA LYS A 15 0.14 0.96 -17.75
C LYS A 15 -0.50 -0.23 -18.48
N GLU A 16 -0.21 -1.44 -18.05
CA GLU A 16 -0.71 -2.68 -18.66
C GLU A 16 -2.22 -2.85 -18.43
N PHE A 17 -2.68 -2.60 -17.22
CA PHE A 17 -4.06 -2.87 -16.82
C PHE A 17 -5.08 -1.79 -17.20
N SER A 18 -4.63 -0.55 -17.40
CA SER A 18 -5.53 0.56 -17.69
C SER A 18 -5.85 0.72 -19.19
N THR A 19 -5.37 -0.20 -20.05
CA THR A 19 -5.65 -0.17 -21.49
C THR A 19 -7.09 -0.61 -21.77
N GLY A 20 -7.89 0.27 -22.36
CA GLY A 20 -9.28 -0.03 -22.78
C GLY A 20 -10.36 0.30 -21.75
N LEU A 21 -10.01 0.92 -20.61
CA LEU A 21 -11.02 1.37 -19.63
C LEU A 21 -11.76 2.60 -20.16
N ARG A 22 -13.09 2.58 -20.10
CA ARG A 22 -13.95 3.75 -20.36
C ARG A 22 -14.06 4.60 -19.10
N ASN A 23 -14.26 5.91 -19.25
CA ASN A 23 -14.40 6.87 -18.14
C ASN A 23 -13.18 6.95 -17.20
N VAL A 24 -12.02 6.51 -17.63
CA VAL A 24 -10.75 6.63 -16.90
C VAL A 24 -9.76 7.40 -17.74
N SER A 25 -9.45 8.61 -17.32
CA SER A 25 -8.35 9.39 -17.85
C SER A 25 -7.05 9.00 -17.14
N ARG A 26 -5.97 8.78 -17.90
CA ARG A 26 -4.72 8.32 -17.31
C ARG A 26 -3.51 8.92 -18.00
N PHE A 27 -2.50 9.15 -17.18
CA PHE A 27 -1.14 9.39 -17.62
C PHE A 27 -0.21 8.43 -16.88
N VAL A 28 0.66 7.73 -17.58
CA VAL A 28 1.61 6.77 -16.96
C VAL A 28 2.96 6.90 -17.63
N SER A 29 3.98 7.28 -16.86
CA SER A 29 5.41 7.20 -17.20
C SER A 29 6.06 6.06 -16.41
N ASP A 30 7.38 5.93 -16.48
CA ASP A 30 8.10 4.91 -15.74
C ASP A 30 8.13 5.21 -14.22
N ASP A 31 8.08 6.49 -13.85
CA ASP A 31 8.29 6.97 -12.47
C ASP A 31 7.05 7.62 -11.84
N PHE A 32 6.01 7.83 -12.64
CA PHE A 32 4.84 8.58 -12.23
C PHE A 32 3.59 8.05 -12.93
N ALA A 33 2.49 7.94 -12.19
CA ALA A 33 1.18 7.68 -12.78
C ALA A 33 0.12 8.54 -12.15
N PHE A 34 -0.78 9.06 -12.97
CA PHE A 34 -1.98 9.76 -12.57
C PHE A 34 -3.19 9.10 -13.23
N ILE A 35 -4.17 8.76 -12.43
CA ILE A 35 -5.45 8.22 -12.89
C ILE A 35 -6.54 9.13 -12.35
N ARG A 36 -7.40 9.57 -13.24
CA ARG A 36 -8.65 10.24 -12.91
C ARG A 36 -9.80 9.35 -13.36
N CYS A 37 -10.60 8.94 -12.42
CA CYS A 37 -11.80 8.20 -12.63
C CYS A 37 -12.98 9.14 -12.54
N ILE A 38 -13.83 9.16 -13.56
CA ILE A 38 -15.03 9.99 -13.63
C ILE A 38 -16.25 9.04 -13.45
N GLN A 39 -17.33 9.54 -12.87
CA GLN A 39 -18.54 8.82 -12.52
C GLN A 39 -18.90 7.64 -13.45
N GLY A 40 -19.29 6.50 -12.85
CA GLY A 40 -19.76 5.33 -13.60
C GLY A 40 -18.62 4.45 -14.14
N ALA A 41 -17.47 4.46 -13.51
CA ALA A 41 -16.35 3.62 -13.87
C ALA A 41 -16.58 2.13 -13.52
N GLU A 42 -17.58 1.50 -14.16
CA GLU A 42 -17.76 0.05 -14.09
C GLU A 42 -16.45 -0.67 -14.43
N ASP A 43 -15.69 -0.11 -15.36
CA ASP A 43 -14.37 -0.61 -15.78
C ASP A 43 -13.32 -0.48 -14.68
N LEU A 44 -13.33 0.62 -13.89
CA LEU A 44 -12.45 0.72 -12.71
C LEU A 44 -12.85 -0.28 -11.63
N VAL A 45 -14.14 -0.46 -11.40
CA VAL A 45 -14.66 -1.48 -10.50
C VAL A 45 -14.21 -2.87 -10.96
N HIS A 46 -14.32 -3.18 -12.26
CA HIS A 46 -13.79 -4.42 -12.84
C HIS A 46 -12.27 -4.55 -12.69
N PHE A 47 -11.56 -3.47 -12.95
CA PHE A 47 -10.12 -3.39 -12.76
C PHE A 47 -9.71 -3.61 -11.30
N LEU A 48 -10.31 -2.87 -10.36
CA LEU A 48 -10.02 -2.99 -8.95
C LEU A 48 -10.53 -4.32 -8.36
N VAL A 49 -11.60 -4.89 -8.91
CA VAL A 49 -12.11 -6.23 -8.53
C VAL A 49 -11.19 -7.35 -8.99
N LYS A 50 -10.43 -7.20 -10.11
CA LYS A 50 -9.30 -8.09 -10.40
C LYS A 50 -8.26 -8.08 -9.27
N PHE A 51 -8.15 -6.98 -8.52
CA PHE A 51 -7.31 -6.83 -7.33
C PHE A 51 -8.02 -7.18 -6.01
N ARG A 52 -9.05 -8.01 -6.01
CA ARG A 52 -9.57 -8.61 -4.76
C ARG A 52 -8.52 -9.39 -3.98
N GLN A 53 -7.31 -9.48 -4.54
CA GLN A 53 -6.16 -10.08 -3.91
C GLN A 53 -5.31 -9.02 -3.21
N PRO A 54 -4.71 -9.34 -2.06
CA PRO A 54 -3.74 -8.46 -1.45
C PRO A 54 -2.58 -8.19 -2.42
N PHE A 55 -2.20 -6.93 -2.55
CA PHE A 55 -1.02 -6.50 -3.31
C PHE A 55 -0.18 -5.52 -2.50
N ARG A 56 1.11 -5.49 -2.75
CA ARG A 56 2.05 -4.58 -2.10
C ARG A 56 2.30 -3.39 -3.01
N LEU A 57 2.14 -2.19 -2.47
CA LEU A 57 2.50 -0.96 -3.17
C LEU A 57 4.02 -0.87 -3.32
N MET A 58 4.49 -0.72 -4.55
CA MET A 58 5.91 -0.53 -4.85
C MET A 58 6.33 0.93 -4.77
N GLU A 59 5.38 1.84 -4.91
CA GLU A 59 5.54 3.29 -4.78
C GLU A 59 4.45 3.86 -3.85
N GLY A 60 4.66 5.10 -3.41
CA GLY A 60 3.65 5.86 -2.66
C GLY A 60 2.40 6.10 -3.51
N ARG A 61 1.24 6.13 -2.86
CA ARG A 61 -0.05 6.43 -3.49
C ARG A 61 -0.75 7.55 -2.74
N ILE A 62 -1.32 8.47 -3.52
CA ILE A 62 -2.23 9.49 -3.03
C ILE A 62 -3.56 9.24 -3.73
N VAL A 63 -4.63 9.12 -2.96
CA VAL A 63 -6.00 8.94 -3.48
C VAL A 63 -6.87 10.05 -2.91
N TYR A 64 -7.53 10.79 -3.79
CA TYR A 64 -8.53 11.76 -3.43
C TYR A 64 -9.91 11.28 -3.93
N MET A 65 -10.84 11.09 -3.00
CA MET A 65 -12.19 10.61 -3.26
C MET A 65 -13.17 11.79 -3.35
N ARG A 66 -13.86 11.91 -4.49
CA ARG A 66 -14.88 12.94 -4.72
C ARG A 66 -16.28 12.45 -4.37
N SER A 67 -16.64 11.27 -4.87
CA SER A 67 -17.94 10.65 -4.60
C SER A 67 -17.80 9.15 -4.51
N GLY A 68 -18.84 8.50 -4.01
CA GLY A 68 -18.82 7.07 -3.75
C GLY A 68 -17.87 6.68 -2.61
N TYR A 69 -17.56 5.41 -2.50
CA TYR A 69 -16.63 4.92 -1.49
C TYR A 69 -15.90 3.65 -1.93
N ILE A 70 -14.77 3.39 -1.28
CA ILE A 70 -13.99 2.16 -1.46
C ILE A 70 -13.74 1.53 -0.10
N ASP A 71 -14.10 0.26 0.05
CA ASP A 71 -13.68 -0.55 1.18
C ASP A 71 -12.36 -1.23 0.84
N VAL A 72 -11.35 -0.97 1.62
CA VAL A 72 -10.00 -1.53 1.45
C VAL A 72 -9.52 -2.15 2.75
N ARG A 73 -8.73 -3.21 2.62
CA ARG A 73 -7.94 -3.74 3.73
C ARG A 73 -6.51 -3.27 3.56
N VAL A 74 -6.06 -2.45 4.51
CA VAL A 74 -4.68 -1.95 4.57
C VAL A 74 -3.95 -2.74 5.63
N ASN A 75 -2.98 -3.55 5.23
CA ASN A 75 -2.19 -4.43 6.12
C ASN A 75 -2.99 -5.27 7.10
N LEU A 76 -4.21 -5.65 6.83
CA LEU A 76 -5.13 -6.44 7.65
C LEU A 76 -6.18 -5.62 8.43
N ARG A 77 -6.16 -4.29 8.38
CA ARG A 77 -7.22 -3.44 8.90
C ARG A 77 -8.15 -3.02 7.76
N GLU A 78 -9.43 -3.28 7.91
CA GLU A 78 -10.43 -2.80 6.97
C GLU A 78 -10.73 -1.33 7.27
N ILE A 79 -10.69 -0.53 6.23
CA ILE A 79 -11.07 0.88 6.27
C ILE A 79 -11.95 1.21 5.08
N ARG A 80 -12.86 2.14 5.28
CA ARG A 80 -13.64 2.76 4.20
C ARG A 80 -13.02 4.10 3.86
N ILE A 81 -12.79 4.32 2.57
CA ILE A 81 -12.44 5.64 2.02
C ILE A 81 -13.74 6.23 1.52
N GLU A 82 -14.16 7.31 2.15
CA GLU A 82 -15.43 8.00 1.92
C GLU A 82 -15.24 9.23 1.04
N PRO A 83 -16.32 9.83 0.52
CA PRO A 83 -16.24 11.12 -0.17
C PRO A 83 -15.52 12.18 0.68
N HIS A 84 -14.92 13.14 0.01
CA HIS A 84 -14.22 14.27 0.65
C HIS A 84 -13.01 13.83 1.49
N GLN A 85 -12.40 12.70 1.15
CA GLN A 85 -11.23 12.19 1.86
C GLN A 85 -10.02 12.06 0.95
N LEU A 86 -8.88 12.42 1.51
CA LEU A 86 -7.56 12.20 0.95
C LEU A 86 -6.90 11.03 1.72
N VAL A 87 -6.39 10.06 0.98
CA VAL A 87 -5.62 8.96 1.55
C VAL A 87 -4.23 8.95 0.93
N VAL A 88 -3.21 8.93 1.79
CA VAL A 88 -1.82 8.77 1.38
C VAL A 88 -1.33 7.44 1.92
N ALA A 89 -0.87 6.56 1.06
CA ALA A 89 -0.33 5.25 1.42
C ALA A 89 1.16 5.17 1.07
N SER A 90 1.96 4.68 2.00
CA SER A 90 3.40 4.53 1.84
C SER A 90 3.77 3.36 0.94
N ARG A 91 4.95 3.42 0.32
CA ARG A 91 5.59 2.26 -0.30
C ARG A 91 5.67 1.09 0.70
N GLY A 92 5.46 -0.13 0.23
CA GLY A 92 5.48 -1.34 1.05
C GLY A 92 4.15 -1.65 1.74
N THR A 93 3.19 -0.74 1.73
CA THR A 93 1.83 -0.99 2.25
C THR A 93 1.19 -2.13 1.48
N VAL A 94 0.62 -3.08 2.22
CA VAL A 94 -0.18 -4.17 1.64
C VAL A 94 -1.63 -3.74 1.59
N LEU A 95 -2.19 -3.74 0.41
CA LEU A 95 -3.52 -3.26 0.12
C LEU A 95 -4.38 -4.36 -0.54
N GLN A 96 -5.63 -4.47 -0.13
CA GLN A 96 -6.63 -5.31 -0.78
C GLN A 96 -7.90 -4.50 -0.96
N VAL A 97 -8.37 -4.38 -2.19
CA VAL A 97 -9.66 -3.76 -2.47
C VAL A 97 -10.75 -4.81 -2.19
N LEU A 98 -11.67 -4.48 -1.30
CA LEU A 98 -12.77 -5.35 -0.91
C LEU A 98 -14.04 -5.02 -1.71
N TYR A 99 -14.32 -3.73 -1.85
CA TYR A 99 -15.51 -3.23 -2.55
C TYR A 99 -15.26 -1.82 -3.11
N VAL A 100 -15.90 -1.51 -4.21
CA VAL A 100 -15.93 -0.18 -4.83
C VAL A 100 -17.38 0.13 -5.15
N SER A 101 -17.88 1.28 -4.71
CA SER A 101 -19.25 1.71 -5.03
C SER A 101 -19.39 2.09 -6.52
N PRO A 102 -20.56 1.89 -7.12
CA PRO A 102 -20.76 2.19 -8.56
C PRO A 102 -20.63 3.67 -8.93
N ASP A 103 -20.85 4.55 -7.97
CA ASP A 103 -20.74 6.01 -8.08
C ASP A 103 -19.35 6.55 -7.72
N CYS A 104 -18.36 5.67 -7.61
CA CYS A 104 -17.00 6.03 -7.24
C CYS A 104 -16.37 6.98 -8.25
N ASP A 105 -15.94 8.14 -7.77
CA ASP A 105 -15.15 9.15 -8.48
C ASP A 105 -13.90 9.50 -7.66
N LEU A 106 -12.74 9.29 -8.24
CA LEU A 106 -11.48 9.53 -7.56
C LEU A 106 -10.36 9.99 -8.50
N SER A 107 -9.36 10.63 -7.90
CA SER A 107 -8.04 10.78 -8.50
C SER A 107 -7.02 9.97 -7.72
N MET A 108 -6.14 9.25 -8.43
CA MET A 108 -5.04 8.50 -7.84
C MET A 108 -3.72 8.94 -8.46
N LEU A 109 -2.77 9.25 -7.61
CA LEU A 109 -1.40 9.57 -7.94
C LEU A 109 -0.48 8.47 -7.46
N ALA A 110 0.45 8.04 -8.29
CA ALA A 110 1.54 7.15 -7.93
C ALA A 110 2.86 7.82 -8.24
N VAL A 111 3.75 7.86 -7.27
CA VAL A 111 5.05 8.54 -7.40
C VAL A 111 6.15 7.61 -6.92
N SER A 112 7.14 7.34 -7.78
CA SER A 112 8.33 6.58 -7.42
C SER A 112 9.34 7.44 -6.66
N ASN A 113 10.21 6.80 -5.90
CA ASN A 113 11.32 7.52 -5.26
C ASN A 113 12.23 8.19 -6.31
N ASN A 114 12.44 7.54 -7.47
CA ASN A 114 13.29 8.09 -8.53
C ASN A 114 12.71 9.37 -9.14
N PHE A 115 11.39 9.49 -9.18
CA PHE A 115 10.75 10.73 -9.62
C PHE A 115 11.07 11.90 -8.71
N MET A 116 11.32 11.61 -7.43
CA MET A 116 11.58 12.58 -6.36
C MET A 116 13.06 12.65 -5.96
N GLU A 117 13.98 11.91 -6.61
CA GLU A 117 15.40 11.80 -6.22
C GLU A 117 16.16 13.13 -6.18
N ASP A 118 15.78 14.11 -7.00
CA ASP A 118 16.34 15.46 -6.94
C ASP A 118 15.87 16.27 -5.70
N TRP A 119 15.01 15.69 -4.87
CA TRP A 119 14.29 16.33 -3.77
C TRP A 119 14.70 15.80 -2.39
N GLN A 120 15.96 15.48 -2.19
CA GLN A 120 16.55 14.90 -0.97
C GLN A 120 16.30 15.68 0.35
N LYS A 121 15.48 16.72 0.36
CA LYS A 121 15.19 17.54 1.54
C LYS A 121 13.76 17.49 2.05
N GLU A 122 12.86 16.75 1.45
CA GLU A 122 11.46 16.72 1.87
C GLU A 122 11.14 15.53 2.76
N GLU A 123 11.74 15.55 3.94
CA GLU A 123 11.43 14.61 5.02
C GLU A 123 10.03 14.79 5.64
N LEU A 124 9.29 15.86 5.30
CA LEU A 124 8.11 16.27 6.05
C LEU A 124 6.89 15.37 5.79
N LEU A 125 6.46 15.15 4.55
CA LEU A 125 5.35 14.21 4.30
C LEU A 125 5.72 12.81 4.75
N MET A 126 6.98 12.42 4.55
CA MET A 126 7.53 11.16 5.07
C MET A 126 7.56 11.14 6.59
N SER A 127 7.72 12.29 7.28
CA SER A 127 7.62 12.37 8.74
C SER A 127 6.19 12.18 9.24
N TYR A 128 5.19 12.69 8.54
CA TYR A 128 3.77 12.41 8.84
C TYR A 128 3.37 10.97 8.57
N LEU A 129 4.00 10.35 7.57
CA LEU A 129 3.89 8.92 7.29
C LEU A 129 4.87 8.10 8.13
N SER A 130 5.85 8.75 8.76
CA SER A 130 6.81 8.07 9.63
C SER A 130 6.06 7.40 10.75
N GLY A 131 6.12 6.14 10.71
CA GLY A 131 5.37 5.41 11.63
C GLY A 131 3.95 5.00 11.21
N ARG A 132 3.49 5.37 10.04
CA ARG A 132 2.14 5.09 9.54
C ARG A 132 2.21 4.48 8.15
N LEU A 133 1.42 3.46 7.93
CA LEU A 133 1.31 2.79 6.62
C LEU A 133 0.41 3.59 5.68
N TYR A 134 -0.49 4.35 6.23
CA TYR A 134 -1.34 5.27 5.51
C TYR A 134 -1.77 6.44 6.40
N LEU A 135 -2.13 7.53 5.75
CA LEU A 135 -2.76 8.70 6.34
C LEU A 135 -4.13 8.87 5.68
N LYS A 136 -5.18 9.08 6.46
CA LYS A 136 -6.53 9.39 5.98
C LYS A 136 -6.94 10.75 6.54
N LEU A 137 -7.23 11.69 5.65
CA LEU A 137 -7.59 13.06 5.99
C LEU A 137 -8.97 13.39 5.41
N PRO A 138 -9.96 13.74 6.23
CA PRO A 138 -11.16 14.40 5.74
C PRO A 138 -10.77 15.80 5.26
N LEU A 139 -11.28 16.22 4.12
CA LEU A 139 -11.04 17.54 3.55
C LEU A 139 -12.25 18.44 3.81
N GLU A 140 -11.99 19.71 4.09
CA GLU A 140 -12.99 20.78 4.13
C GLU A 140 -13.19 21.31 2.69
N GLU A 141 -14.30 21.98 2.41
CA GLU A 141 -14.67 22.46 1.07
C GLU A 141 -13.55 23.26 0.38
N GLN A 142 -12.87 24.16 1.12
CA GLN A 142 -11.73 24.91 0.58
C GLN A 142 -10.51 24.05 0.29
N GLU A 143 -10.29 23.00 1.08
CA GLU A 143 -9.19 22.04 0.89
C GLU A 143 -9.45 21.18 -0.34
N GLU A 144 -10.69 20.75 -0.54
CA GLU A 144 -11.13 20.04 -1.73
C GLU A 144 -10.96 20.84 -3.00
N TRP A 145 -11.42 22.09 -2.96
CA TRP A 145 -11.24 22.99 -4.10
C TRP A 145 -9.76 23.12 -4.50
N ARG A 146 -8.86 23.25 -3.52
CA ARG A 146 -7.41 23.26 -3.79
C ARG A 146 -6.90 21.97 -4.38
N MET A 147 -7.34 20.81 -3.84
CA MET A 147 -6.99 19.50 -4.37
C MET A 147 -7.44 19.34 -5.83
N GLU A 148 -8.66 19.76 -6.15
CA GLU A 148 -9.20 19.68 -7.50
C GLU A 148 -8.45 20.57 -8.48
N LEU A 149 -8.10 21.79 -8.10
CA LEU A 149 -7.26 22.69 -8.89
C LEU A 149 -5.89 22.05 -9.18
N MET A 150 -5.26 21.47 -8.18
CA MET A 150 -3.95 20.82 -8.35
C MET A 150 -4.05 19.59 -9.24
N CYS A 151 -5.07 18.77 -9.07
CA CYS A 151 -5.31 17.61 -9.94
C CYS A 151 -5.55 18.04 -11.40
N THR A 152 -6.34 19.10 -11.60
CA THR A 152 -6.63 19.63 -12.94
C THR A 152 -5.39 20.21 -13.59
N LEU A 153 -4.61 21.02 -12.86
CA LEU A 153 -3.37 21.61 -13.39
C LEU A 153 -2.34 20.53 -13.74
N MET A 154 -2.17 19.54 -12.86
CA MET A 154 -1.28 18.41 -13.17
C MET A 154 -1.74 17.66 -14.43
N TRP A 155 -3.06 17.47 -14.58
CA TRP A 155 -3.63 16.80 -15.75
C TRP A 155 -3.34 17.57 -17.04
N GLU A 156 -3.53 18.89 -17.07
CA GLU A 156 -3.24 19.73 -18.24
C GLU A 156 -1.76 19.67 -18.59
N VAL A 157 -0.88 19.86 -17.61
CA VAL A 157 0.58 19.83 -17.81
C VAL A 157 1.06 18.45 -18.34
N MET A 158 0.46 17.35 -17.92
CA MET A 158 0.82 16.03 -18.42
C MET A 158 0.50 15.81 -19.90
N ASN A 159 -0.43 16.57 -20.46
CA ASN A 159 -0.81 16.51 -21.88
C ASN A 159 0.06 17.38 -22.77
N ASP A 160 0.88 18.26 -22.21
CA ASP A 160 1.80 19.11 -22.97
C ASP A 160 2.86 18.28 -23.74
N ARG A 161 3.30 18.82 -24.86
CA ARG A 161 4.38 18.23 -25.68
C ARG A 161 5.42 19.29 -26.04
N PRO A 162 6.70 19.12 -25.71
CA PRO A 162 7.30 17.96 -25.03
C PRO A 162 6.84 17.85 -23.55
N PHE A 163 6.84 16.63 -23.01
CA PHE A 163 6.40 16.36 -21.63
C PHE A 163 7.27 17.12 -20.61
N PRO A 164 6.69 18.08 -19.84
CA PRO A 164 7.46 18.94 -18.95
C PRO A 164 7.67 18.28 -17.58
N LYS A 165 8.60 17.33 -17.50
CA LYS A 165 8.88 16.53 -16.29
C LYS A 165 9.16 17.42 -15.07
N GLU A 166 9.99 18.44 -15.20
CA GLU A 166 10.39 19.35 -14.11
C GLU A 166 9.20 20.18 -13.56
N THR A 167 8.34 20.63 -14.47
CA THR A 167 7.10 21.32 -14.07
C THR A 167 6.20 20.39 -13.28
N LEU A 168 6.03 19.15 -13.74
CA LEU A 168 5.22 18.17 -13.01
C LEU A 168 5.83 17.82 -11.66
N GLN A 169 7.15 17.68 -11.55
CA GLN A 169 7.85 17.49 -10.28
C GLN A 169 7.57 18.64 -9.31
N SER A 170 7.61 19.89 -9.79
CA SER A 170 7.30 21.07 -8.98
C SER A 170 5.86 21.06 -8.48
N LEU A 171 4.91 20.65 -9.33
CA LEU A 171 3.49 20.53 -8.95
C LEU A 171 3.26 19.40 -7.94
N VAL A 172 3.91 18.27 -8.10
CA VAL A 172 3.84 17.16 -7.12
C VAL A 172 4.38 17.60 -5.77
N SER A 173 5.43 18.39 -5.76
CA SER A 173 5.94 18.99 -4.53
C SER A 173 4.98 19.95 -3.88
N ALA A 174 4.42 20.85 -4.67
CA ALA A 174 3.41 21.77 -4.15
C ALA A 174 2.23 20.98 -3.54
N LEU A 175 1.83 19.87 -4.17
CA LEU A 175 0.82 18.97 -3.62
C LEU A 175 1.24 18.38 -2.27
N PHE A 176 2.46 17.90 -2.15
CA PHE A 176 2.97 17.36 -0.88
C PHE A 176 2.97 18.41 0.22
N ARG A 177 3.45 19.63 -0.08
CA ARG A 177 3.39 20.76 0.86
C ARG A 177 1.98 21.11 1.26
N GLN A 178 1.04 21.07 0.31
CA GLN A 178 -0.37 21.34 0.63
C GLN A 178 -0.95 20.26 1.56
N ILE A 179 -0.62 18.99 1.34
CA ILE A 179 -1.03 17.88 2.23
C ILE A 179 -0.45 18.09 3.64
N GLU A 180 0.81 18.51 3.75
CA GLU A 180 1.45 18.84 5.03
C GLU A 180 0.70 19.97 5.76
N CYS A 181 0.31 21.03 5.05
CA CYS A 181 -0.50 22.09 5.62
C CYS A 181 -1.85 21.57 6.14
N PHE A 182 -2.51 20.69 5.39
CA PHE A 182 -3.76 20.06 5.85
C PHE A 182 -3.54 19.23 7.11
N CYS A 183 -2.47 18.45 7.16
CA CYS A 183 -2.09 17.68 8.34
C CYS A 183 -1.85 18.57 9.57
N ALA A 184 -1.08 19.64 9.40
CA ALA A 184 -0.75 20.56 10.49
C ALA A 184 -1.99 21.25 11.06
N GLN A 185 -2.90 21.72 10.18
CA GLN A 185 -4.14 22.37 10.59
C GLN A 185 -5.08 21.42 11.35
N LYS A 186 -5.12 20.14 10.95
CA LYS A 186 -5.98 19.14 11.59
C LYS A 186 -5.40 18.62 12.91
N GLN A 187 -4.08 18.57 13.05
CA GLN A 187 -3.45 18.24 14.34
C GLN A 187 -3.73 19.29 15.42
N THR A 188 -3.99 20.54 15.03
CA THR A 188 -4.36 21.59 15.96
C THR A 188 -5.87 21.60 16.30
N LYS A 189 -6.74 21.15 15.39
CA LYS A 189 -8.20 21.16 15.54
C LYS A 189 -8.79 19.85 16.06
N ASP A 190 -8.21 18.72 15.65
CA ASP A 190 -8.68 17.38 16.01
C ASP A 190 -7.56 16.62 16.68
N SER A 191 -7.64 16.54 17.99
CA SER A 191 -7.00 15.47 18.73
C SER A 191 -7.77 14.15 18.52
N THR A 192 -8.04 13.71 17.28
CA THR A 192 -8.19 12.30 16.98
C THR A 192 -6.82 11.67 17.17
N ARG A 193 -6.33 11.85 18.39
CA ARG A 193 -5.20 11.13 18.93
C ARG A 193 -5.56 9.67 18.74
N TYR A 194 -4.82 9.00 17.88
CA TYR A 194 -4.66 7.57 18.09
C TYR A 194 -4.49 7.38 19.60
N THR A 195 -5.28 6.53 20.17
CA THR A 195 -5.03 6.19 21.57
C THR A 195 -3.58 5.73 21.62
N ARG A 196 -2.90 5.95 22.72
CA ARG A 196 -1.51 5.47 22.93
C ARG A 196 -1.37 3.98 22.54
N LYS A 197 -2.45 3.21 22.68
CA LYS A 197 -2.51 1.81 22.26
C LYS A 197 -2.44 1.66 20.74
N GLU A 198 -3.16 2.47 19.99
CA GLU A 198 -3.15 2.44 18.52
C GLU A 198 -1.82 2.92 17.96
N GLU A 199 -1.16 3.91 18.57
CA GLU A 199 0.20 4.31 18.20
C GLU A 199 1.19 3.17 18.38
N VAL A 200 1.14 2.47 19.50
CA VAL A 200 1.99 1.31 19.76
C VAL A 200 1.71 0.21 18.73
N PHE A 201 0.45 -0.04 18.40
CA PHE A 201 0.07 -1.03 17.39
C PHE A 201 0.60 -0.66 16.00
N ASN A 202 0.47 0.59 15.59
CA ASN A 202 0.99 1.06 14.31
C ASN A 202 2.51 0.91 14.24
N ARG A 203 3.24 1.38 15.25
CA ARG A 203 4.71 1.20 15.34
C ARG A 203 5.12 -0.28 15.34
N PHE A 204 4.35 -1.13 16.00
CA PHE A 204 4.57 -2.57 15.95
C PHE A 204 4.46 -3.11 14.53
N LEU A 205 3.42 -2.73 13.77
CA LEU A 205 3.24 -3.16 12.39
C LEU A 205 4.39 -2.72 11.47
N GLU A 206 4.93 -1.53 11.68
CA GLU A 206 6.12 -1.05 10.95
C GLU A 206 7.34 -1.89 11.24
N LEU A 207 7.58 -2.15 12.51
CA LEU A 207 8.68 -3.02 12.91
C LEU A 207 8.53 -4.42 12.29
N VAL A 208 7.30 -4.97 12.27
CA VAL A 208 7.01 -6.25 11.62
C VAL A 208 7.32 -6.18 10.12
N ASN A 209 6.83 -5.16 9.42
CA ASN A 209 7.09 -5.00 7.99
C ASN A 209 8.60 -4.88 7.68
N LYS A 210 9.34 -4.21 8.55
CA LYS A 210 10.77 -3.97 8.35
C LYS A 210 11.64 -5.16 8.72
N TYR A 211 11.28 -5.89 9.77
CA TYR A 211 12.18 -6.83 10.41
C TYR A 211 11.70 -8.28 10.44
N ALA A 212 10.43 -8.60 10.14
CA ALA A 212 9.86 -9.94 10.32
C ALA A 212 10.65 -11.07 9.61
N VAL A 213 11.28 -10.76 8.46
CA VAL A 213 12.13 -11.71 7.73
C VAL A 213 13.36 -12.13 8.57
N ARG A 214 13.94 -11.18 9.30
CA ARG A 214 15.18 -11.41 10.07
C ARG A 214 14.92 -11.71 11.53
N GLU A 215 13.91 -11.08 12.11
CA GLU A 215 13.63 -11.07 13.53
C GLU A 215 12.23 -11.63 13.82
N ARG A 216 12.18 -12.77 14.52
CA ARG A 216 10.92 -13.45 14.83
C ARG A 216 10.63 -13.52 16.33
N ASN A 217 11.54 -12.99 17.15
CA ASN A 217 11.40 -12.98 18.59
C ASN A 217 10.53 -11.79 19.05
N VAL A 218 9.52 -12.07 19.87
CA VAL A 218 8.64 -11.03 20.43
C VAL A 218 9.43 -10.00 21.25
N SER A 219 10.48 -10.42 21.96
CA SER A 219 11.31 -9.53 22.75
C SER A 219 11.95 -8.43 21.91
N PHE A 220 12.40 -8.74 20.70
CA PHE A 220 12.98 -7.76 19.79
C PHE A 220 12.02 -6.58 19.51
N TYR A 221 10.74 -6.87 19.27
CA TYR A 221 9.72 -5.86 19.03
C TYR A 221 9.36 -5.08 20.29
N ALA A 222 9.28 -5.79 21.41
CA ALA A 222 8.98 -5.19 22.70
C ALA A 222 10.06 -4.19 23.13
N ASP A 223 11.33 -4.57 23.00
CA ASP A 223 12.48 -3.73 23.36
C ASP A 223 12.50 -2.44 22.53
N ARG A 224 12.24 -2.53 21.20
CA ARG A 224 12.18 -1.36 20.30
C ARG A 224 11.01 -0.43 20.57
N LEU A 225 9.95 -0.95 21.20
CA LEU A 225 8.77 -0.17 21.62
C LEU A 225 8.86 0.28 23.07
N TYR A 226 9.96 -0.04 23.78
CA TYR A 226 10.16 0.24 25.20
C TYR A 226 9.04 -0.36 26.08
N LEU A 227 8.63 -1.59 25.74
CA LEU A 227 7.56 -2.33 26.42
C LEU A 227 8.04 -3.71 26.84
N THR A 228 7.36 -4.31 27.82
CA THR A 228 7.58 -5.72 28.12
C THR A 228 6.91 -6.63 27.07
N PRO A 229 7.49 -7.81 26.75
CA PRO A 229 6.88 -8.76 25.80
C PRO A 229 5.45 -9.15 26.18
N ARG A 230 5.19 -9.28 27.48
CA ARG A 230 3.85 -9.60 28.01
C ARG A 230 2.84 -8.49 27.74
N TYR A 231 3.23 -7.23 28.01
CA TYR A 231 2.35 -6.08 27.78
C TYR A 231 2.07 -5.91 26.30
N LEU A 232 3.10 -5.98 25.44
CA LEU A 232 2.95 -5.88 23.99
C LEU A 232 2.02 -6.98 23.47
N SER A 233 2.19 -8.23 23.89
CA SER A 233 1.34 -9.35 23.47
C SER A 233 -0.12 -9.14 23.83
N THR A 234 -0.38 -8.66 25.06
CA THR A 234 -1.74 -8.36 25.52
C THR A 234 -2.36 -7.22 24.71
N LEU A 235 -1.60 -6.14 24.49
CA LEU A 235 -2.04 -4.96 23.75
C LEU A 235 -2.38 -5.30 22.30
N ILE A 236 -1.49 -5.98 21.60
CA ILE A 236 -1.70 -6.38 20.19
C ILE A 236 -2.95 -7.27 20.07
N ARG A 237 -3.12 -8.23 20.98
CA ARG A 237 -4.29 -9.11 20.97
C ARG A 237 -5.59 -8.36 21.27
N GLN A 238 -5.57 -7.38 22.18
CA GLN A 238 -6.74 -6.55 22.50
C GLN A 238 -7.18 -5.69 21.29
N ILE A 239 -6.22 -5.13 20.56
CA ILE A 239 -6.53 -4.22 19.42
C ILE A 239 -6.92 -5.01 18.18
N SER A 240 -6.20 -6.09 17.85
CA SER A 240 -6.30 -6.78 16.56
C SER A 240 -7.02 -8.12 16.61
N GLY A 241 -7.29 -8.66 17.81
CA GLY A 241 -7.79 -10.01 17.98
C GLY A 241 -6.77 -11.12 17.67
N ARG A 242 -5.54 -10.76 17.27
CA ARG A 242 -4.49 -11.68 16.78
C ARG A 242 -3.25 -11.62 17.67
N THR A 243 -2.46 -12.69 17.65
CA THR A 243 -1.18 -12.73 18.37
C THR A 243 -0.08 -12.00 17.59
N ILE A 244 0.99 -11.59 18.28
CA ILE A 244 2.20 -11.04 17.62
C ILE A 244 2.77 -12.01 16.59
N MET A 245 2.79 -13.31 16.93
CA MET A 245 3.32 -14.34 16.04
C MET A 245 2.48 -14.51 14.77
N ASP A 246 1.17 -14.30 14.84
CA ASP A 246 0.32 -14.31 13.65
C ASP A 246 0.70 -13.19 12.68
N TRP A 247 0.99 -11.99 13.20
CA TRP A 247 1.43 -10.86 12.41
C TRP A 247 2.80 -11.08 11.78
N ILE A 248 3.77 -11.55 12.55
CA ILE A 248 5.11 -11.88 12.07
C ILE A 248 5.05 -12.97 11.00
N ASN A 249 4.33 -14.05 11.27
CA ASN A 249 4.19 -15.16 10.34
C ASN A 249 3.52 -14.72 9.03
N GLU A 250 2.50 -13.88 9.10
CA GLU A 250 1.84 -13.31 7.93
C GLU A 250 2.82 -12.50 7.08
N ALA A 251 3.58 -11.60 7.69
CA ALA A 251 4.57 -10.78 6.98
C ALA A 251 5.65 -11.66 6.29
N VAL A 252 6.16 -12.68 6.98
CA VAL A 252 7.12 -13.64 6.41
C VAL A 252 6.49 -14.45 5.27
N LEU A 253 5.24 -14.89 5.44
CA LEU A 253 4.52 -15.63 4.41
C LEU A 253 4.31 -14.79 3.15
N GLN A 254 3.98 -13.52 3.31
CA GLN A 254 3.78 -12.61 2.19
C GLN A 254 5.09 -12.42 1.41
N GLU A 255 6.21 -12.22 2.10
CA GLU A 255 7.51 -12.10 1.47
C GLU A 255 7.92 -13.42 0.76
N ALA A 256 7.62 -14.57 1.38
CA ALA A 256 7.83 -15.88 0.77
C ALA A 256 7.07 -16.03 -0.56
N LYS A 257 5.79 -15.67 -0.55
CA LYS A 257 4.95 -15.71 -1.76
C LYS A 257 5.49 -14.81 -2.86
N LEU A 258 5.96 -13.60 -2.51
CA LEU A 258 6.57 -12.68 -3.44
C LEU A 258 7.82 -13.26 -4.10
N MET A 259 8.73 -13.81 -3.28
CA MET A 259 9.97 -14.41 -3.79
C MET A 259 9.69 -15.63 -4.67
N LEU A 260 8.75 -16.50 -4.29
CA LEU A 260 8.39 -17.69 -5.07
C LEU A 260 7.75 -17.35 -6.42
N ARG A 261 7.08 -16.21 -6.52
CA ARG A 261 6.38 -15.77 -7.72
C ARG A 261 7.27 -15.05 -8.72
N HIS A 262 8.06 -14.10 -8.24
CA HIS A 262 8.77 -13.12 -9.08
C HIS A 262 10.27 -13.37 -9.20
N SER A 263 10.76 -14.51 -8.75
CA SER A 263 12.17 -14.86 -8.93
C SER A 263 12.34 -16.31 -9.37
N ASP A 264 13.38 -16.53 -10.17
CA ASP A 264 13.83 -17.88 -10.54
C ASP A 264 14.48 -18.63 -9.38
N LYS A 265 14.50 -18.05 -8.19
CA LYS A 265 15.10 -18.64 -6.99
C LYS A 265 14.52 -20.02 -6.70
N LEU A 266 15.42 -20.93 -6.37
CA LEU A 266 15.04 -22.24 -5.87
C LEU A 266 14.51 -22.14 -4.44
N VAL A 267 13.70 -23.12 -4.03
CA VAL A 267 13.04 -23.08 -2.71
C VAL A 267 14.04 -22.94 -1.55
N TYR A 268 15.23 -23.56 -1.65
CA TYR A 268 16.25 -23.40 -0.62
C TYR A 268 16.82 -21.97 -0.57
N GLN A 269 16.98 -21.31 -1.72
CA GLN A 269 17.43 -19.92 -1.78
C GLN A 269 16.40 -18.94 -1.18
N VAL A 270 15.12 -19.24 -1.38
CA VAL A 270 14.04 -18.47 -0.73
C VAL A 270 14.06 -18.71 0.79
N SER A 271 14.26 -19.95 1.22
CA SER A 271 14.42 -20.31 2.64
C SER A 271 15.56 -19.53 3.30
N ASP A 272 16.73 -19.49 2.65
CA ASP A 272 17.91 -18.77 3.16
C ASP A 272 17.67 -17.25 3.19
N ALA A 273 17.10 -16.68 2.12
CA ALA A 273 16.76 -15.26 2.04
C ALA A 273 15.75 -14.83 3.12
N LEU A 274 14.86 -15.74 3.52
CA LEU A 274 13.90 -15.54 4.59
C LEU A 274 14.43 -15.93 5.98
N ASN A 275 15.70 -16.20 6.11
CA ASN A 275 16.34 -16.52 7.38
C ASN A 275 15.70 -17.72 8.12
N PHE A 276 15.38 -18.80 7.37
CA PHE A 276 15.01 -20.09 7.96
C PHE A 276 16.26 -20.93 8.20
N PRO A 277 16.27 -21.78 9.27
CA PRO A 277 17.41 -22.67 9.55
C PRO A 277 17.76 -23.61 8.39
N ASN A 278 16.76 -24.05 7.64
CA ASN A 278 16.91 -24.84 6.41
C ASN A 278 15.58 -24.88 5.63
N ALA A 279 15.64 -25.40 4.40
CA ALA A 279 14.49 -25.51 3.51
C ALA A 279 13.33 -26.36 4.09
N SER A 280 13.62 -27.39 4.91
CA SER A 280 12.58 -28.23 5.51
C SER A 280 11.71 -27.45 6.50
N PHE A 281 12.31 -26.57 7.32
CA PHE A 281 11.55 -25.69 8.22
C PHE A 281 10.70 -24.69 7.43
N PHE A 282 11.25 -24.13 6.37
CA PHE A 282 10.51 -23.24 5.48
C PHE A 282 9.32 -23.95 4.82
N CYS A 283 9.53 -25.15 4.27
CA CYS A 283 8.46 -25.94 3.66
C CYS A 283 7.33 -26.26 4.66
N LYS A 284 7.68 -26.66 5.88
CA LYS A 284 6.68 -26.91 6.95
C LYS A 284 5.92 -25.63 7.33
N PHE A 285 6.63 -24.53 7.49
CA PHE A 285 6.04 -23.21 7.77
C PHE A 285 5.07 -22.80 6.66
N PHE A 286 5.51 -22.85 5.42
CA PHE A 286 4.72 -22.44 4.27
C PHE A 286 3.48 -23.33 4.10
N ARG A 287 3.63 -24.66 4.17
CA ARG A 287 2.52 -25.60 4.06
C ARG A 287 1.51 -25.45 5.20
N ARG A 288 1.97 -25.21 6.42
CA ARG A 288 1.07 -24.97 7.57
C ARG A 288 0.16 -23.77 7.34
N LEU A 289 0.66 -22.69 6.73
CA LEU A 289 -0.08 -21.44 6.55
C LEU A 289 -0.85 -21.37 5.23
N THR A 290 -0.46 -22.15 4.21
CA THR A 290 -1.06 -22.08 2.88
C THR A 290 -1.78 -23.36 2.47
N GLY A 291 -1.57 -24.46 3.16
CA GLY A 291 -2.05 -25.80 2.78
C GLY A 291 -1.21 -26.46 1.67
N LYS A 292 -0.27 -25.74 1.04
CA LYS A 292 0.53 -26.19 -0.11
C LYS A 292 2.02 -26.08 0.19
N THR A 293 2.82 -26.88 -0.49
CA THR A 293 4.29 -26.73 -0.46
C THR A 293 4.72 -25.51 -1.31
N PRO A 294 5.90 -24.92 -1.05
CA PRO A 294 6.45 -23.85 -1.88
C PRO A 294 6.56 -24.19 -3.36
N ASN A 295 6.92 -25.45 -3.70
CA ASN A 295 7.02 -25.91 -5.07
C ASN A 295 5.66 -26.00 -5.76
N GLU A 296 4.65 -26.59 -5.11
CA GLU A 296 3.28 -26.63 -5.63
C GLU A 296 2.74 -25.24 -5.88
N TYR A 297 3.00 -24.32 -4.94
CA TYR A 297 2.63 -22.93 -5.07
C TYR A 297 3.32 -22.27 -6.28
N LYS A 298 4.62 -22.45 -6.43
CA LYS A 298 5.40 -21.90 -7.55
C LYS A 298 4.89 -22.44 -8.89
N GLN A 299 4.65 -23.75 -9.03
CA GLN A 299 4.15 -24.36 -10.26
C GLN A 299 2.77 -23.84 -10.67
N GLU A 300 1.84 -23.70 -9.71
CA GLU A 300 0.51 -23.15 -9.99
C GLU A 300 0.55 -21.72 -10.51
N VAL A 301 1.46 -20.91 -9.96
CA VAL A 301 1.65 -19.53 -10.38
C VAL A 301 2.14 -19.46 -11.81
N TRP A 302 3.19 -20.23 -12.12
CA TRP A 302 3.79 -20.22 -13.45
C TRP A 302 2.84 -20.79 -14.52
N LYS A 303 2.06 -21.80 -14.18
CA LYS A 303 1.04 -22.35 -15.07
C LYS A 303 -0.04 -21.30 -15.41
N LYS A 304 -0.50 -20.53 -14.43
CA LYS A 304 -1.50 -19.48 -14.64
C LYS A 304 -0.96 -18.29 -15.45
N ILE A 305 0.33 -17.99 -15.37
CA ILE A 305 0.98 -16.96 -16.20
C ILE A 305 1.06 -17.45 -17.65
N ALA A 306 1.49 -18.69 -17.87
CA ALA A 306 1.56 -19.27 -19.21
C ALA A 306 0.18 -19.44 -19.90
N ASP A 307 -0.88 -19.69 -19.11
CA ASP A 307 -2.26 -19.81 -19.63
C ASP A 307 -2.90 -18.40 -19.92
N SER A 308 -2.20 -17.31 -19.60
CA SER A 308 -2.69 -15.91 -19.75
C SER A 308 -1.93 -15.14 -20.86
N GLU A 309 -0.88 -15.72 -21.44
CA GLU A 309 -0.18 -15.25 -22.63
C GLU A 309 -0.76 -15.90 -23.91
#